data_a3f263f2525a70b5201418a366f43d9c
#
_entry.id   a3f263f2525a70b5201418a366f43d9c
#
_cell.length_a   1.000
_cell.length_b   1.000
_cell.length_c   1.000
_cell.angle_alpha   90.00
_cell.angle_beta   90.00
_cell.angle_gamma   90.00
#
_symmetry.space_group_name_H-M   'P 1'
#
loop_
_entity.id
_entity.type
_entity.pdbx_description
1 polymer ?
#
loop_
_entity_poly.entity_id
_entity_poly.type
_entity_poly.pdbx_seq_one_letter_code
_entity_poly.pdbx_strand_id
1 'polypeptide(L)' 'SSGPEIFNQISAPTLVIHGEEDNLIQVESSKYFEENIPNVEVKIYSNIGHLPMYEDPERTAKDIRDFIDNIR' A
#
# COMPACT_ATOMS: atom_id res chain seq x y z
N SER A 1 -2.43 -21.99 -5.99
CA SER A 1 -1.38 -21.10 -6.47
C SER A 1 -1.62 -19.69 -5.96
N SER A 2 -0.56 -18.98 -5.70
CA SER A 2 -0.61 -17.62 -5.13
C SER A 2 -0.34 -16.55 -6.20
N GLY A 3 -0.86 -16.73 -7.37
CA GLY A 3 -0.65 -15.77 -8.46
C GLY A 3 -1.62 -14.60 -8.44
N PRO A 4 -1.65 -13.81 -9.51
CA PRO A 4 -2.51 -12.63 -9.63
C PRO A 4 -3.99 -12.92 -9.41
N GLU A 5 -4.45 -14.12 -9.69
CA GLU A 5 -5.86 -14.48 -9.53
C GLU A 5 -6.32 -14.41 -8.07
N ILE A 6 -5.40 -14.53 -7.10
CA ILE A 6 -5.75 -14.35 -5.68
C ILE A 6 -6.01 -12.88 -5.40
N PHE A 7 -5.13 -12.00 -5.89
CA PHE A 7 -5.29 -10.57 -5.68
C PHE A 7 -6.51 -10.02 -6.40
N ASN A 8 -6.85 -10.58 -7.56
CA ASN A 8 -8.03 -10.18 -8.31
C ASN A 8 -9.32 -10.48 -7.56
N GLN A 9 -9.29 -11.37 -6.59
CA GLN A 9 -10.46 -11.74 -5.80
C GLN A 9 -10.67 -10.84 -4.58
N ILE A 10 -9.73 -9.94 -4.30
CA ILE A 10 -9.87 -8.99 -3.19
C ILE A 10 -10.79 -7.88 -3.65
N SER A 11 -12.03 -7.88 -3.17
CA SER A 11 -13.01 -6.84 -3.52
C SER A 11 -13.09 -5.72 -2.50
N ALA A 12 -12.57 -5.94 -1.28
CA ALA A 12 -12.60 -4.93 -0.24
C ALA A 12 -11.71 -3.74 -0.59
N PRO A 13 -12.07 -2.53 -0.18
CA PRO A 13 -11.18 -1.38 -0.31
C PRO A 13 -9.84 -1.66 0.37
N THR A 14 -8.75 -1.41 -0.33
CA THR A 14 -7.40 -1.79 0.10
C THR A 14 -6.46 -0.61 0.00
N LEU A 15 -5.67 -0.38 1.05
CA LEU A 15 -4.63 0.64 1.06
C LEU A 15 -3.27 -0.03 1.17
N VAL A 16 -2.37 0.31 0.25
CA VAL A 16 -0.97 -0.13 0.28
C VAL A 16 -0.10 1.10 0.53
N ILE A 17 0.72 1.04 1.58
CA ILE A 17 1.70 2.09 1.88
C ILE A 17 3.09 1.46 1.76
N HIS A 18 3.96 2.04 0.94
CA HIS A 18 5.26 1.47 0.66
C HIS A 18 6.32 2.57 0.62
N GLY A 19 7.40 2.37 1.39
CA GLY A 19 8.54 3.28 1.34
C GLY A 19 9.35 3.08 0.07
N GLU A 20 9.68 4.16 -0.61
CA GLU A 20 10.44 4.10 -1.87
C GLU A 20 11.83 3.48 -1.67
N GLU A 21 12.41 3.64 -0.48
CA GLU A 21 13.76 3.16 -0.16
C GLU A 21 13.76 1.81 0.55
N ASP A 22 12.68 1.07 0.45
CA ASP A 22 12.58 -0.27 1.04
C ASP A 22 13.56 -1.21 0.34
N ASN A 23 14.50 -1.77 1.13
CA ASN A 23 15.51 -2.71 0.62
C ASN A 23 15.07 -4.17 0.69
N LEU A 24 13.99 -4.46 1.40
CA LEU A 24 13.49 -5.82 1.55
C LEU A 24 12.45 -6.15 0.50
N ILE A 25 11.57 -5.19 0.20
CA ILE A 25 10.54 -5.33 -0.81
C ILE A 25 10.68 -4.14 -1.75
N GLN A 26 10.93 -4.41 -3.01
CA GLN A 26 11.12 -3.36 -4.00
C GLN A 26 9.81 -2.62 -4.27
N VAL A 27 9.92 -1.32 -4.56
CA VAL A 27 8.75 -0.48 -4.81
C VAL A 27 7.91 -0.97 -5.99
N GLU A 28 8.51 -1.69 -6.91
CA GLU A 28 7.80 -2.29 -8.04
C GLU A 28 6.71 -3.28 -7.61
N SER A 29 6.82 -3.84 -6.41
CA SER A 29 5.79 -4.72 -5.87
C SER A 29 4.47 -3.97 -5.63
N SER A 30 4.54 -2.69 -5.26
CA SER A 30 3.34 -1.88 -5.09
C SER A 30 2.61 -1.67 -6.41
N LYS A 31 3.36 -1.56 -7.50
CA LYS A 31 2.78 -1.46 -8.84
C LYS A 31 2.03 -2.73 -9.19
N TYR A 32 2.58 -3.88 -8.82
CA TYR A 32 1.93 -5.17 -9.03
C TYR A 32 0.58 -5.23 -8.29
N PHE A 33 0.54 -4.75 -7.04
CA PHE A 33 -0.72 -4.70 -6.29
C PHE A 33 -1.70 -3.74 -6.93
N GLU A 34 -1.22 -2.59 -7.40
CA GLU A 34 -2.07 -1.62 -8.07
C GLU A 34 -2.75 -2.20 -9.31
N GLU A 35 -2.03 -3.03 -10.05
CA GLU A 35 -2.53 -3.63 -11.27
C GLU A 35 -3.48 -4.81 -11.02
N ASN A 36 -3.36 -5.46 -9.86
CA ASN A 36 -4.05 -6.73 -9.63
C ASN A 36 -5.16 -6.68 -8.57
N ILE A 37 -5.15 -5.72 -7.66
CA ILE A 37 -6.21 -5.58 -6.66
C ILE A 37 -7.24 -4.58 -7.19
N PRO A 38 -8.51 -5.00 -7.37
CA PRO A 38 -9.51 -4.17 -8.04
C PRO A 38 -9.79 -2.82 -7.38
N ASN A 39 -9.79 -2.76 -6.07
CA ASN A 39 -10.16 -1.54 -5.35
C ASN A 39 -9.02 -1.12 -4.43
N VAL A 40 -7.91 -0.70 -5.03
CA VAL A 40 -6.68 -0.42 -4.30
C VAL A 40 -6.27 1.05 -4.45
N GLU A 41 -5.76 1.59 -3.36
CA GLU A 41 -5.06 2.88 -3.35
C GLU A 41 -3.63 2.61 -2.91
N VAL A 42 -2.65 3.08 -3.69
CA VAL A 42 -1.23 2.88 -3.38
C VAL A 42 -0.58 4.21 -3.07
N LYS A 43 0.12 4.28 -1.94
CA LYS A 43 0.87 5.46 -1.54
C LYS A 43 2.34 5.09 -1.39
N ILE A 44 3.18 5.74 -2.19
CA ILE A 44 4.62 5.54 -2.15
C ILE A 44 5.23 6.71 -1.39
N TYR A 45 5.97 6.40 -0.33
CA TYR A 45 6.59 7.43 0.52
C TYR A 45 8.05 7.60 0.15
N SER A 46 8.40 8.79 -0.34
CA SER A 46 9.80 9.15 -0.62
C SER A 46 10.60 9.21 0.68
N ASN A 47 11.87 8.80 0.61
CA ASN A 47 12.81 8.83 1.74
C ASN A 47 12.37 7.96 2.93
N ILE A 48 11.53 6.97 2.69
CA ILE A 48 11.04 6.05 3.71
C ILE A 48 11.42 4.64 3.30
N GLY A 49 11.86 3.85 4.27
CA GLY A 49 12.25 2.45 4.05
C GLY A 49 11.12 1.47 4.29
N HIS A 50 11.43 0.36 4.96
CA HIS A 50 10.51 -0.78 5.09
C HIS A 50 9.36 -0.56 6.07
N LEU A 51 9.55 0.31 7.07
CA LEU A 51 8.57 0.48 8.15
C LEU A 51 8.05 1.92 8.22
N PRO A 52 7.14 2.31 7.30
CA PRO A 52 6.62 3.69 7.30
C PRO A 52 6.01 4.13 8.62
N MET A 53 5.36 3.20 9.34
CA MET A 53 4.73 3.52 10.62
C MET A 53 5.73 3.91 11.71
N TYR A 54 6.98 3.45 11.58
CA TYR A 54 8.06 3.86 12.49
C TYR A 54 8.80 5.09 12.00
N GLU A 55 8.99 5.20 10.68
CA GLU A 55 9.81 6.26 10.10
C GLU A 55 9.03 7.56 9.94
N ASP A 56 7.72 7.45 9.69
CA ASP A 56 6.85 8.63 9.59
C ASP A 56 5.45 8.28 10.11
N PRO A 57 5.30 8.17 11.44
CA PRO A 57 4.04 7.74 12.04
C PRO A 57 2.90 8.73 11.81
N GLU A 58 3.18 10.02 11.78
CA GLU A 58 2.13 11.03 11.59
C GLU A 58 1.52 10.95 10.20
N ARG A 59 2.36 10.86 9.18
CA ARG A 59 1.92 10.75 7.79
C ARG A 59 1.17 9.44 7.58
N THR A 60 1.69 8.35 8.13
CA THR A 60 1.06 7.03 8.01
C THR A 60 -0.33 7.04 8.63
N ALA A 61 -0.45 7.58 9.85
CA ALA A 61 -1.74 7.65 10.54
C ALA A 61 -2.73 8.53 9.77
N LYS A 62 -2.28 9.66 9.23
CA LYS A 62 -3.13 10.54 8.45
C LYS A 62 -3.68 9.84 7.20
N ASP A 63 -2.80 9.16 6.47
CA ASP A 63 -3.22 8.48 5.25
C ASP A 63 -4.19 7.34 5.53
N ILE A 64 -3.99 6.63 6.63
CA ILE A 64 -4.93 5.58 7.04
C ILE A 64 -6.28 6.18 7.41
N ARG A 65 -6.31 7.27 8.17
CA ARG A 65 -7.57 7.94 8.53
C ARG A 65 -8.29 8.45 7.30
N ASP A 66 -7.57 9.08 6.39
CA ASP A 66 -8.18 9.60 5.16
C ASP A 66 -8.77 8.47 4.32
N PHE A 67 -8.07 7.35 4.25
CA PHE A 67 -8.56 6.18 3.52
C PHE A 67 -9.86 5.65 4.14
N ILE A 68 -9.88 5.50 5.46
CA ILE A 68 -11.06 5.01 6.18
C ILE A 68 -12.23 5.97 5.98
N ASP A 69 -11.99 7.27 6.06
CA ASP A 69 -13.06 8.26 5.89
C ASP A 69 -13.65 8.22 4.48
N ASN A 70 -12.85 7.92 3.48
CA ASN A 70 -13.32 7.88 2.10
C ASN A 70 -14.17 6.65 1.78
N ILE A 71 -14.05 5.58 2.56
CA ILE A 71 -14.83 4.35 2.31
C ILE A 71 -16.10 4.26 3.16
N ARG A 72 -16.39 5.24 3.98
CA ARG A 72 -17.58 5.28 4.82
C ARG A 72 -18.82 5.67 4.05
#